data_ba77cb9258c058fd15fb505c6a1f3ff4
#
_entry.id   ba77cb9258c058fd15fb505c6a1f3ff4
#
_cell.length_a   1.000
_cell.length_b   1.000
_cell.length_c   1.000
_cell.angle_alpha   90.00
_cell.angle_beta   90.00
_cell.angle_gamma   90.00
#
_symmetry.space_group_name_H-M   'P 1'
#
loop_
_entity.id
_entity.type
_entity.pdbx_description
1 polymer ?
#
loop_
_entity_poly.entity_id
_entity_poly.type
_entity_poly.pdbx_seq_one_letter_code
_entity_poly.pdbx_strand_id
1 'polypeptide(L)'
;AEGGEVRITTSYRHGMSVKVGGSGGRLGLPLMITIQDNGIGIPSELIDNLFDPFVTTKSNGTGLGLAFVAKATADHGGFVEVETTPRLTSFRVMLPMFDSKHFHKANNDVFQKLLKLDEI
;
A
#
# COMPACT_ATOMS: atom_id res chain seq x y z
N ALA A 1 18.35 8.61 10.75
CA ALA A 1 18.66 8.63 12.18
C ALA A 1 19.38 7.36 12.57
N GLU A 2 20.35 7.49 13.45
CA GLU A 2 21.02 6.32 14.02
C GLU A 2 20.00 5.42 14.73
N GLY A 3 20.05 4.11 14.48
CA GLY A 3 19.13 3.15 15.08
C GLY A 3 17.77 3.05 14.40
N GLY A 4 17.61 3.58 13.20
CA GLY A 4 16.41 3.39 12.41
C GLY A 4 16.21 1.91 12.04
N GLU A 5 14.97 1.42 12.19
CA GLU A 5 14.59 0.06 11.83
C GLU A 5 13.36 0.09 10.95
N VAL A 6 13.40 -0.72 9.90
CA VAL A 6 12.24 -1.03 9.05
C VAL A 6 12.00 -2.53 9.13
N ARG A 7 10.80 -2.94 9.47
CA ARG A 7 10.41 -4.35 9.57
C ARG A 7 9.32 -4.64 8.56
N ILE A 8 9.53 -5.65 7.74
CA ILE A 8 8.57 -6.12 6.76
C ILE A 8 8.08 -7.49 7.17
N THR A 9 6.76 -7.64 7.29
CA THR A 9 6.11 -8.89 7.69
C THR A 9 5.06 -9.25 6.67
N THR A 10 4.91 -10.52 6.36
CA THR A 10 3.82 -11.04 5.54
C THR A 10 2.97 -11.98 6.38
N SER A 11 1.67 -11.97 6.18
CA SER A 11 0.75 -12.84 6.90
C SER A 11 -0.46 -13.19 6.05
N TYR A 12 -1.10 -14.29 6.42
CA TYR A 12 -2.39 -14.70 5.87
C TYR A 12 -3.44 -14.57 6.97
N ARG A 13 -4.52 -13.84 6.67
CA ARG A 13 -5.59 -13.61 7.63
C ARG A 13 -6.93 -14.07 7.09
N HIS A 14 -7.44 -15.17 7.63
CA HIS A 14 -8.78 -15.65 7.35
C HIS A 14 -9.83 -14.63 7.75
N GLY A 15 -10.86 -14.48 6.94
CA GLY A 15 -12.01 -13.66 7.24
C GLY A 15 -11.80 -12.15 7.06
N MET A 16 -10.59 -11.70 6.70
CA MET A 16 -10.37 -10.29 6.38
C MET A 16 -11.09 -9.93 5.09
N SER A 17 -12.00 -8.97 5.15
CA SER A 17 -12.77 -8.53 3.98
C SER A 17 -13.16 -7.07 4.08
N VAL A 18 -13.40 -6.45 2.93
CA VAL A 18 -13.92 -5.08 2.83
C VAL A 18 -15.22 -5.09 2.04
N LYS A 19 -16.11 -4.15 2.34
CA LYS A 19 -17.33 -3.94 1.55
C LYS A 19 -16.97 -3.34 0.20
N VAL A 20 -17.54 -3.89 -0.86
CA VAL A 20 -17.37 -3.40 -2.23
C VAL A 20 -18.73 -3.10 -2.84
N GLY A 21 -18.88 -1.89 -3.34
CA GLY A 21 -20.11 -1.44 -4.00
C GLY A 21 -21.29 -1.26 -3.05
N GLY A 22 -22.44 -0.86 -3.61
CA GLY A 22 -23.67 -0.61 -2.86
C GLY A 22 -24.57 -1.81 -2.63
N SER A 23 -24.19 -3.01 -3.09
CA SER A 23 -25.03 -4.21 -3.10
C SER A 23 -24.74 -5.19 -1.97
N GLY A 24 -23.99 -4.80 -0.95
CA GLY A 24 -23.66 -5.67 0.17
C GLY A 24 -22.60 -6.74 -0.11
N GLY A 25 -21.94 -6.70 -1.27
CA GLY A 25 -20.84 -7.58 -1.60
C GLY A 25 -19.62 -7.35 -0.72
N ARG A 26 -18.85 -8.41 -0.46
CA ARG A 26 -17.58 -8.34 0.28
C ARG A 26 -16.46 -8.95 -0.55
N LEU A 27 -15.30 -8.28 -0.52
CA LEU A 27 -14.07 -8.78 -1.13
C LEU A 27 -13.15 -9.29 -0.03
N GLY A 28 -12.75 -10.56 -0.12
CA GLY A 28 -11.75 -11.13 0.79
C GLY A 28 -10.36 -10.60 0.47
N LEU A 29 -9.65 -10.13 1.49
CA LEU A 29 -8.28 -9.63 1.41
C LEU A 29 -7.40 -10.33 2.43
N PRO A 30 -7.16 -11.66 2.29
CA PRO A 30 -6.46 -12.43 3.31
C PRO A 30 -4.96 -12.23 3.33
N LEU A 31 -4.35 -11.78 2.24
CA LEU A 31 -2.91 -11.56 2.16
C LEU A 31 -2.56 -10.18 2.68
N MET A 32 -1.67 -10.11 3.65
CA MET A 32 -1.27 -8.84 4.25
C MET A 32 0.25 -8.71 4.24
N ILE A 33 0.72 -7.56 3.77
CA ILE A 33 2.11 -7.12 3.89
C ILE A 33 2.12 -5.93 4.85
N THR A 34 2.85 -6.03 5.93
CA THR A 34 2.99 -4.96 6.92
C THR A 34 4.41 -4.41 6.86
N ILE A 35 4.53 -3.11 6.72
CA ILE A 35 5.81 -2.40 6.71
C ILE A 35 5.78 -1.43 7.87
N GLN A 36 6.67 -1.64 8.84
CA GLN A 36 6.76 -0.84 10.06
C GLN A 36 8.10 -0.13 10.14
N ASP A 37 8.07 1.12 10.58
CA ASP A 37 9.28 1.86 10.91
C ASP A 37 9.17 2.49 12.31
N ASN A 38 10.32 2.73 12.92
CA ASN A 38 10.43 3.36 14.23
C ASN A 38 10.84 4.85 14.14
N GLY A 39 10.56 5.49 13.03
CA GLY A 39 10.82 6.91 12.81
C GLY A 39 9.94 7.83 13.66
N ILE A 40 9.97 9.10 13.34
CA ILE A 40 9.23 10.13 14.09
C ILE A 40 7.72 10.06 13.94
N GLY A 41 7.23 9.23 13.03
CA GLY A 41 5.80 9.14 12.73
C GLY A 41 5.37 10.15 11.68
N ILE A 42 4.06 10.20 11.46
CA ILE A 42 3.44 11.07 10.46
C ILE A 42 2.61 12.13 11.19
N PRO A 43 2.77 13.42 10.85
CA PRO A 43 1.93 14.45 11.41
C PRO A 43 0.44 14.17 11.19
N SER A 44 -0.38 14.39 12.20
CA SER A 44 -1.82 14.07 12.15
C SER A 44 -2.56 14.82 11.03
N GLU A 45 -2.12 16.02 10.70
CA GLU A 45 -2.69 16.83 9.63
C GLU A 45 -2.44 16.24 8.23
N LEU A 46 -1.49 15.32 8.08
CA LEU A 46 -1.19 14.68 6.79
C LEU A 46 -1.86 13.32 6.60
N ILE A 47 -2.35 12.70 7.67
CA ILE A 47 -2.87 11.33 7.63
C ILE A 47 -4.02 11.18 6.62
N ASP A 48 -4.97 12.09 6.61
CA ASP A 48 -6.15 12.00 5.76
C ASP A 48 -5.83 12.15 4.26
N ASN A 49 -4.72 12.81 3.94
CA ASN A 49 -4.30 13.10 2.57
C ASN A 49 -2.98 12.43 2.18
N LEU A 50 -2.55 11.46 2.98
CA LEU A 50 -1.21 10.86 2.86
C LEU A 50 -0.96 10.20 1.51
N PHE A 51 -1.98 9.60 0.92
CA PHE A 51 -1.90 8.95 -0.38
C PHE A 51 -2.23 9.86 -1.57
N ASP A 52 -2.51 11.12 -1.31
CA ASP A 52 -2.72 12.10 -2.37
C ASP A 52 -1.39 12.51 -3.00
N PRO A 53 -1.38 12.82 -4.32
CA PRO A 53 -0.15 13.27 -4.96
C PRO A 53 0.41 14.55 -4.32
N PHE A 54 1.73 14.66 -4.28
CA PHE A 54 2.50 15.84 -3.81
C PHE A 54 2.46 16.08 -2.31
N VAL A 55 1.91 15.18 -1.51
CA VAL A 55 1.96 15.27 -0.05
C VAL A 55 3.30 14.71 0.45
N THR A 56 4.12 15.55 1.06
CA THR A 56 5.43 15.13 1.60
C THR A 56 5.93 16.12 2.64
N THR A 57 6.66 15.61 3.63
CA THR A 57 7.43 16.42 4.60
C THR A 57 8.91 16.56 4.20
N LYS A 58 9.35 15.83 3.19
CA LYS A 58 10.73 15.82 2.74
C LYS A 58 10.99 16.97 1.76
N SER A 59 12.00 17.78 2.01
CA SER A 59 12.36 18.91 1.14
C SER A 59 12.76 18.47 -0.28
N ASN A 60 13.29 17.26 -0.45
CA ASN A 60 13.69 16.69 -1.74
C ASN A 60 12.70 15.67 -2.28
N GLY A 61 11.57 15.45 -1.57
CA GLY A 61 10.57 14.48 -1.98
C GLY A 61 9.59 15.06 -3.00
N THR A 62 9.12 14.22 -3.91
CA THR A 62 8.09 14.58 -4.90
C THR A 62 6.67 14.47 -4.36
N GLY A 63 6.47 13.71 -3.27
CA GLY A 63 5.14 13.39 -2.75
C GLY A 63 4.36 12.41 -3.62
N LEU A 64 5.01 11.67 -4.51
CA LEU A 64 4.36 10.73 -5.44
C LEU A 64 4.45 9.27 -5.03
N GLY A 65 5.38 8.91 -4.13
CA GLY A 65 5.63 7.52 -3.75
C GLY A 65 4.40 6.81 -3.16
N LEU A 66 3.75 7.42 -2.18
CA LEU A 66 2.57 6.83 -1.54
C LEU A 66 1.35 6.86 -2.44
N ALA A 67 1.18 7.89 -3.27
CA ALA A 67 0.12 7.92 -4.28
C ALA A 67 0.29 6.76 -5.28
N PHE A 68 1.52 6.46 -5.67
CA PHE A 68 1.82 5.31 -6.54
C PHE A 68 1.49 3.98 -5.83
N VAL A 69 1.84 3.84 -4.56
CA VAL A 69 1.52 2.65 -3.75
C VAL A 69 0.01 2.44 -3.68
N ALA A 70 -0.75 3.48 -3.41
CA ALA A 70 -2.21 3.39 -3.35
C ALA A 70 -2.81 2.96 -4.71
N LYS A 71 -2.32 3.53 -5.80
CA LYS A 71 -2.79 3.15 -7.14
C LYS A 71 -2.43 1.71 -7.49
N ALA A 72 -1.19 1.30 -7.27
CA ALA A 72 -0.75 -0.06 -7.54
C ALA A 72 -1.54 -1.08 -6.73
N THR A 73 -1.79 -0.80 -5.47
CA THR A 73 -2.59 -1.65 -4.59
C THR A 73 -4.03 -1.77 -5.10
N ALA A 74 -4.66 -0.65 -5.47
CA ALA A 74 -6.01 -0.65 -6.03
C ALA A 74 -6.08 -1.41 -7.36
N ASP A 75 -5.08 -1.25 -8.22
CA ASP A 75 -5.01 -1.97 -9.50
C ASP A 75 -4.91 -3.50 -9.31
N HIS A 76 -4.39 -3.94 -8.17
CA HIS A 76 -4.35 -5.36 -7.77
C HIS A 76 -5.60 -5.81 -7.00
N GLY A 77 -6.61 -4.94 -6.89
CA GLY A 77 -7.83 -5.24 -6.15
C GLY A 77 -7.67 -5.21 -4.64
N GLY A 78 -6.59 -4.63 -4.16
CA GLY A 78 -6.27 -4.57 -2.74
C GLY A 78 -6.59 -3.22 -2.11
N PHE A 79 -6.18 -3.10 -0.86
CA PHE A 79 -6.39 -1.93 -0.03
C PHE A 79 -5.13 -1.63 0.78
N VAL A 80 -4.81 -0.36 0.96
CA VAL A 80 -3.69 0.07 1.79
C VAL A 80 -4.21 0.97 2.91
N GLU A 81 -3.69 0.76 4.12
CA GLU A 81 -3.98 1.61 5.27
C GLU A 81 -2.70 1.97 6.02
N VAL A 82 -2.78 3.02 6.81
CA VAL A 82 -1.68 3.50 7.63
C VAL A 82 -2.15 3.70 9.05
N GLU A 83 -1.31 3.33 9.99
CA GLU A 83 -1.47 3.62 11.41
C GLU A 83 -0.16 4.20 11.93
N THR A 84 -0.23 5.30 12.64
CA THR A 84 0.96 5.95 13.18
C THR A 84 0.77 6.29 14.64
N THR A 85 1.82 6.01 15.41
CA THR A 85 2.00 6.45 16.78
C THR A 85 3.40 7.04 16.89
N PRO A 86 3.74 7.78 17.95
CA PRO A 86 5.14 8.16 18.13
C PRO A 86 6.04 6.92 18.14
N ARG A 87 7.03 6.90 17.26
CA ARG A 87 8.03 5.84 17.10
C ARG A 87 7.53 4.55 16.45
N LEU A 88 6.28 4.51 15.93
CA LEU A 88 5.83 3.36 15.18
C LEU A 88 4.85 3.79 14.11
N THR A 89 5.23 3.62 12.86
CA THR A 89 4.35 3.80 11.70
C THR A 89 4.22 2.48 10.98
N SER A 90 2.99 2.06 10.74
CA SER A 90 2.68 0.80 10.07
C SER A 90 1.87 1.07 8.81
N PHE A 91 2.38 0.62 7.68
CA PHE A 91 1.63 0.52 6.44
C PHE A 91 1.20 -0.93 6.24
N ARG A 92 -0.08 -1.15 5.98
CA ARG A 92 -0.62 -2.48 5.70
C ARG A 92 -1.18 -2.51 4.29
N VAL A 93 -0.63 -3.38 3.47
CA VAL A 93 -1.13 -3.67 2.12
C VAL A 93 -1.88 -4.98 2.20
N MET A 94 -3.18 -4.94 1.90
CA MET A 94 -4.06 -6.11 1.93
C MET A 94 -4.45 -6.46 0.51
N LEU A 95 -4.27 -7.73 0.15
CA LEU A 95 -4.43 -8.21 -1.21
C LEU A 95 -5.39 -9.39 -1.26
N PRO A 96 -6.17 -9.52 -2.35
CA PRO A 96 -7.01 -10.69 -2.56
C PRO A 96 -6.17 -11.92 -2.92
N MET A 97 -6.76 -13.10 -2.76
CA MET A 97 -6.16 -14.33 -3.25
C MET A 97 -6.04 -14.29 -4.77
N PHE A 98 -5.02 -14.99 -5.26
CA PHE A 98 -4.79 -15.15 -6.68
C PHE A 98 -6.01 -15.77 -7.38
N ASP A 99 -6.47 -15.11 -8.44
CA ASP A 99 -7.45 -15.65 -9.36
C ASP A 99 -6.80 -15.82 -10.74
N SER A 100 -6.67 -17.06 -11.17
CA SER A 100 -6.03 -17.41 -12.45
C SER A 100 -6.72 -16.77 -13.66
N LYS A 101 -8.01 -16.46 -13.58
CA LYS A 101 -8.77 -15.85 -14.68
C LYS A 101 -8.38 -14.42 -14.97
N HIS A 102 -7.91 -13.67 -13.95
CA HIS A 102 -7.55 -12.27 -14.08
C HIS A 102 -6.04 -12.04 -14.15
N PHE A 103 -5.25 -13.08 -13.89
CA PHE A 103 -3.80 -12.99 -13.77
C PHE A 103 -3.08 -12.61 -15.05
N HIS A 104 -3.52 -13.14 -16.19
CA HIS A 104 -2.81 -12.93 -17.45
C HIS A 104 -2.90 -11.51 -18.00
N LYS A 105 -3.97 -10.79 -17.69
CA LYS A 105 -4.17 -9.44 -18.21
C LYS A 105 -3.50 -8.37 -17.33
N ALA A 106 -3.67 -8.46 -16.03
CA ALA A 106 -3.15 -7.46 -15.10
C ALA A 106 -1.63 -7.51 -14.97
N ASN A 107 -1.03 -8.70 -14.97
CA ASN A 107 0.42 -8.84 -14.82
C ASN A 107 1.23 -8.37 -16.02
N ASN A 108 0.73 -8.58 -17.23
CA ASN A 108 1.44 -8.08 -18.41
C ASN A 108 1.53 -6.55 -18.41
N ASP A 109 0.46 -5.88 -18.04
CA ASP A 109 0.43 -4.41 -18.03
C ASP A 109 1.33 -3.82 -16.93
N VAL A 110 1.28 -4.40 -15.73
CA VAL A 110 2.11 -3.92 -14.61
C VAL A 110 3.58 -4.25 -14.82
N PHE A 111 3.88 -5.47 -15.26
CA PHE A 111 5.25 -5.90 -15.52
C PHE A 111 5.88 -5.10 -16.65
N GLN A 112 5.13 -4.83 -17.73
CA GLN A 112 5.60 -4.00 -18.83
C GLN A 112 5.83 -2.55 -18.41
N LYS A 113 5.00 -2.01 -17.51
CA LYS A 113 5.22 -0.67 -16.95
C LYS A 113 6.44 -0.59 -16.06
N LEU A 114 6.70 -1.63 -15.25
CA LEU A 114 7.89 -1.70 -14.40
C LEU A 114 9.18 -1.81 -15.24
N LEU A 115 9.17 -2.61 -16.30
CA LEU A 115 10.30 -2.71 -17.23
C LEU A 115 10.63 -1.39 -17.90
N LYS A 116 9.62 -0.58 -18.23
CA LYS A 116 9.82 0.75 -18.81
C LYS A 116 10.41 1.76 -17.84
N LEU A 117 10.21 1.58 -16.53
CA LEU A 117 10.81 2.45 -15.52
C LEU A 117 12.30 2.19 -15.34
N ASP A 118 12.77 0.97 -15.59
CA ASP A 118 14.20 0.61 -15.55
C ASP A 118 14.98 1.12 -16.76
N GLU A 119 14.30 1.52 -17.83
CA GLU A 119 14.92 2.05 -19.04
C GLU A 119 15.15 3.59 -19.03
N ILE A 120 14.79 4.26 -17.95
CA ILE A 120 14.93 5.72 -17.82
C ILE A 120 16.25 6.09 -17.13
#